data_4a3e7071c1e6b652c880d42f109feb71
#
_entry.id   4a3e7071c1e6b652c880d42f109feb71
#
_cell.length_a   1.000
_cell.length_b   1.000
_cell.length_c   1.000
_cell.angle_alpha   90.00
_cell.angle_beta   90.00
_cell.angle_gamma   90.00
#
_symmetry.space_group_name_H-M   'P 1'
#
loop_
_entity.id
_entity.type
_entity.pdbx_description
1 polymer ?
#
loop_
_entity_poly.entity_id
_entity_poly.type
_entity_poly.pdbx_seq_one_letter_code
_entity_poly.pdbx_strand_id
1 'polypeptide(L)'
;AYLIAVTDRITHLSKGDLGHSAISGTPVLDELVQHMPPTLTLLACGAGLALAVGLPLGLLFAFGAIRRIAAPFMQIATATPLFCAGLAFAYGAVQLLHWPVSVNMRVGLAVPPDQALRLAALPIATVGLAGAAAVQLALRRAAARSSGEAFRTGLKRLGLSGMEIEFLYVMPQIIAGLLASAGEIALALVSAAVVAEWVFNRQGAADLFVQSVALADWNMTAVILFAFACLTIVTGFFGRIAGYLLAREEMA
;
A
#
# COMPACT_ATOMS: atom_id res chain seq x y z
N ALA A 1 -30.99 -9.82 24.92
CA ALA A 1 -30.70 -10.62 23.71
C ALA A 1 -29.43 -10.11 22.99
N TYR A 2 -29.36 -8.81 22.61
CA TYR A 2 -28.21 -8.28 21.83
C TYR A 2 -26.86 -8.34 22.58
N LEU A 3 -26.84 -7.93 23.86
CA LEU A 3 -25.61 -7.98 24.68
C LEU A 3 -25.10 -9.41 24.89
N ILE A 4 -25.98 -10.38 25.04
CA ILE A 4 -25.60 -11.79 25.19
C ILE A 4 -24.96 -12.30 23.88
N ALA A 5 -25.50 -11.94 22.73
CA ALA A 5 -24.93 -12.32 21.43
C ALA A 5 -23.54 -11.67 21.20
N VAL A 6 -23.34 -10.42 21.67
CA VAL A 6 -22.05 -9.73 21.58
C VAL A 6 -21.01 -10.37 22.50
N THR A 7 -21.38 -10.68 23.76
CA THR A 7 -20.46 -11.36 24.71
C THR A 7 -20.10 -12.76 24.25
N ASP A 8 -21.04 -13.50 23.71
CA ASP A 8 -20.79 -14.83 23.15
C ASP A 8 -19.83 -14.76 21.94
N ARG A 9 -20.03 -13.79 21.07
CA ARG A 9 -19.12 -13.52 19.94
C ARG A 9 -17.71 -13.17 20.38
N ILE A 10 -17.58 -12.32 21.40
CA ILE A 10 -16.26 -11.95 21.96
C ILE A 10 -15.56 -13.17 22.59
N THR A 11 -16.29 -14.05 23.25
CA THR A 11 -15.72 -15.27 23.84
C THR A 11 -15.28 -16.27 22.77
N HIS A 12 -15.99 -16.40 21.66
CA HIS A 12 -15.55 -17.20 20.51
C HIS A 12 -14.30 -16.63 19.87
N LEU A 13 -14.25 -15.30 19.64
CA LEU A 13 -13.08 -14.61 19.09
C LEU A 13 -11.83 -14.77 19.99
N SER A 14 -11.99 -14.71 21.32
CA SER A 14 -10.88 -14.90 22.27
C SER A 14 -10.29 -16.32 22.26
N LYS A 15 -11.04 -17.30 21.78
CA LYS A 15 -10.59 -18.68 21.58
C LYS A 15 -10.05 -18.94 20.17
N GLY A 16 -9.96 -17.91 19.33
CA GLY A 16 -9.53 -18.02 17.94
C GLY A 16 -10.58 -18.56 16.98
N ASP A 17 -11.83 -18.71 17.44
CA ASP A 17 -12.95 -19.13 16.59
C ASP A 17 -13.53 -17.89 15.90
N LEU A 18 -13.17 -17.72 14.63
CA LEU A 18 -13.67 -16.64 13.76
C LEU A 18 -15.03 -16.97 13.13
N GLY A 19 -15.56 -18.16 13.41
CA GLY A 19 -16.82 -18.66 12.88
C GLY A 19 -16.69 -19.21 11.46
N HIS A 20 -17.85 -19.42 10.85
CA HIS A 20 -17.97 -20.01 9.50
C HIS A 20 -18.52 -18.99 8.52
N SER A 21 -18.13 -19.13 7.25
CA SER A 21 -18.73 -18.37 6.15
C SER A 21 -20.22 -18.75 6.04
N ALA A 22 -21.05 -17.75 5.87
CA ALA A 22 -22.49 -17.94 5.69
C ALA A 22 -22.83 -18.61 4.35
N ILE A 23 -21.90 -18.60 3.40
CA ILE A 23 -22.09 -19.07 2.01
C ILE A 23 -21.46 -20.43 1.81
N SER A 24 -20.14 -20.55 2.10
CA SER A 24 -19.39 -21.79 1.90
C SER A 24 -19.58 -22.80 3.04
N GLY A 25 -19.98 -22.33 4.23
CA GLY A 25 -20.03 -23.15 5.45
C GLY A 25 -18.64 -23.54 5.99
N THR A 26 -17.56 -23.10 5.36
CA THR A 26 -16.18 -23.37 5.77
C THR A 26 -15.74 -22.46 6.91
N PRO A 27 -14.76 -22.87 7.75
CA PRO A 27 -14.16 -21.97 8.73
C PRO A 27 -13.55 -20.76 8.05
N VAL A 28 -13.91 -19.55 8.51
CA VAL A 28 -13.45 -18.29 7.91
C VAL A 28 -11.94 -18.16 7.93
N LEU A 29 -11.29 -18.66 8.99
CA LEU A 29 -9.83 -18.60 9.11
C LEU A 29 -9.13 -19.42 8.02
N ASP A 30 -9.61 -20.61 7.72
CA ASP A 30 -9.01 -21.49 6.71
C ASP A 30 -9.10 -20.87 5.31
N GLU A 31 -10.25 -20.29 5.00
CA GLU A 31 -10.49 -19.63 3.72
C GLU A 31 -9.63 -18.35 3.58
N LEU A 32 -9.52 -17.57 4.67
CA LEU A 32 -8.64 -16.39 4.71
C LEU A 32 -7.18 -16.80 4.50
N VAL A 33 -6.68 -17.81 5.22
CA VAL A 33 -5.29 -18.26 5.13
C VAL A 33 -4.95 -18.73 3.71
N GLN A 34 -5.88 -19.38 3.01
CA GLN A 34 -5.68 -19.81 1.63
C GLN A 34 -5.60 -18.64 0.64
N HIS A 35 -6.34 -17.55 0.88
CA HIS A 35 -6.40 -16.40 -0.02
C HIS A 35 -5.40 -15.27 0.34
N MET A 36 -4.77 -15.32 1.52
CA MET A 36 -3.79 -14.30 1.95
C MET A 36 -2.49 -14.28 1.13
N PRO A 37 -1.86 -15.43 0.75
CA PRO A 37 -0.57 -15.39 0.07
C PRO A 37 -0.56 -14.63 -1.27
N PRO A 38 -1.54 -14.76 -2.18
CA PRO A 38 -1.61 -13.97 -3.39
C PRO A 38 -1.68 -12.46 -3.13
N THR A 39 -2.47 -12.05 -2.13
CA THR A 39 -2.60 -10.64 -1.74
C THR A 39 -1.31 -10.11 -1.13
N LEU A 40 -0.68 -10.86 -0.20
CA LEU A 40 0.60 -10.45 0.40
C LEU A 40 1.71 -10.33 -0.64
N THR A 41 1.76 -11.25 -1.61
CA THR A 41 2.71 -11.15 -2.72
C THR A 41 2.47 -9.90 -3.56
N LEU A 42 1.21 -9.60 -3.87
CA LEU A 42 0.83 -8.40 -4.60
C LEU A 42 1.21 -7.13 -3.83
N LEU A 43 0.94 -7.09 -2.52
CA LEU A 43 1.30 -5.98 -1.64
C LEU A 43 2.82 -5.80 -1.56
N ALA A 44 3.59 -6.88 -1.41
CA ALA A 44 5.05 -6.82 -1.34
C ALA A 44 5.67 -6.32 -2.65
N CYS A 45 5.26 -6.87 -3.79
CA CYS A 45 5.72 -6.42 -5.11
C CYS A 45 5.28 -4.98 -5.40
N GLY A 46 4.04 -4.64 -5.07
CA GLY A 46 3.51 -3.28 -5.19
C GLY A 46 4.26 -2.28 -4.31
N ALA A 47 4.59 -2.65 -3.06
CA ALA A 47 5.41 -1.83 -2.17
C ALA A 47 6.83 -1.63 -2.71
N GLY A 48 7.45 -2.67 -3.25
CA GLY A 48 8.75 -2.57 -3.92
C GLY A 48 8.72 -1.58 -5.08
N LEU A 49 7.71 -1.66 -5.95
CA LEU A 49 7.52 -0.71 -7.05
C LEU A 49 7.20 0.70 -6.55
N ALA A 50 6.37 0.81 -5.51
CA ALA A 50 6.03 2.09 -4.88
C ALA A 50 7.26 2.82 -4.36
N LEU A 51 8.16 2.10 -3.73
CA LEU A 51 9.45 2.65 -3.27
C LEU A 51 10.38 2.96 -4.44
N ALA A 52 10.53 2.04 -5.40
CA ALA A 52 11.40 2.23 -6.56
C ALA A 52 11.04 3.46 -7.41
N VAL A 53 9.74 3.80 -7.51
CA VAL A 53 9.24 4.95 -8.27
C VAL A 53 9.01 6.16 -7.36
N GLY A 54 8.39 5.94 -6.20
CA GLY A 54 7.97 7.01 -5.30
C GLY A 54 9.13 7.72 -4.61
N LEU A 55 10.20 7.00 -4.22
CA LEU A 55 11.36 7.62 -3.58
C LEU A 55 12.11 8.58 -4.52
N PRO A 56 12.58 8.15 -5.71
CA PRO A 56 13.30 9.07 -6.59
C PRO A 56 12.46 10.29 -6.98
N LEU A 57 11.21 10.07 -7.35
CA LEU A 57 10.32 11.16 -7.71
C LEU A 57 10.04 12.09 -6.52
N GLY A 58 9.81 11.56 -5.34
CA GLY A 58 9.56 12.35 -4.13
C GLY A 58 10.76 13.18 -3.71
N LEU A 59 11.97 12.62 -3.80
CA LEU A 59 13.22 13.34 -3.52
C LEU A 59 13.48 14.44 -4.56
N LEU A 60 13.31 14.17 -5.85
CA LEU A 60 13.42 15.17 -6.90
C LEU A 60 12.46 16.36 -6.68
N PHE A 61 11.28 16.07 -6.12
CA PHE A 61 10.32 17.10 -5.72
C PHE A 61 10.76 17.87 -4.47
N ALA A 62 11.28 17.16 -3.47
CA ALA A 62 11.75 17.79 -2.22
C ALA A 62 12.87 18.80 -2.48
N PHE A 63 13.79 18.47 -3.39
CA PHE A 63 14.91 19.32 -3.78
C PHE A 63 14.59 20.35 -4.88
N GLY A 64 13.33 20.46 -5.31
CA GLY A 64 12.85 21.56 -6.17
C GLY A 64 13.19 21.44 -7.66
N ALA A 65 14.02 20.48 -8.08
CA ALA A 65 14.55 20.41 -9.45
C ALA A 65 13.46 20.22 -10.53
N ILE A 66 12.38 19.50 -10.24
CA ILE A 66 11.33 19.19 -11.23
C ILE A 66 9.93 19.67 -10.77
N ARG A 67 9.87 20.36 -9.63
CA ARG A 67 8.61 20.73 -8.98
C ARG A 67 7.60 21.42 -9.91
N ARG A 68 8.04 22.32 -10.78
CA ARG A 68 7.15 23.08 -11.67
C ARG A 68 6.54 22.23 -12.77
N ILE A 69 7.31 21.27 -13.31
CA ILE A 69 6.88 20.43 -14.45
C ILE A 69 6.05 19.25 -13.96
N ALA A 70 6.45 18.61 -12.87
CA ALA A 70 5.84 17.38 -12.40
C ALA A 70 4.64 17.62 -11.46
N ALA A 71 4.46 18.82 -10.87
CA ALA A 71 3.34 19.12 -9.99
C ALA A 71 1.95 18.84 -10.63
N PRO A 72 1.64 19.27 -11.87
CA PRO A 72 0.35 19.02 -12.47
C PRO A 72 0.11 17.52 -12.73
N PHE A 73 1.14 16.77 -13.18
CA PHE A 73 1.02 15.33 -13.37
C PHE A 73 0.74 14.59 -12.07
N MET A 74 1.37 15.03 -10.98
CA MET A 74 1.14 14.46 -9.65
C MET A 74 -0.27 14.76 -9.13
N GLN A 75 -0.80 15.94 -9.40
CA GLN A 75 -2.18 16.28 -9.03
C GLN A 75 -3.16 15.39 -9.78
N ILE A 76 -2.96 15.17 -11.07
CA ILE A 76 -3.78 14.26 -11.87
C ILE A 76 -3.69 12.84 -11.31
N ALA A 77 -2.49 12.32 -11.04
CA ALA A 77 -2.29 10.98 -10.51
C ALA A 77 -2.95 10.78 -9.13
N THR A 78 -2.90 11.79 -8.26
CA THR A 78 -3.55 11.72 -6.93
C THR A 78 -5.05 11.98 -6.96
N ALA A 79 -5.53 12.72 -7.96
CA ALA A 79 -6.96 13.00 -8.15
C ALA A 79 -7.69 11.89 -8.92
N THR A 80 -6.96 11.06 -9.68
CA THR A 80 -7.55 9.96 -10.45
C THR A 80 -7.99 8.84 -9.50
N PRO A 81 -9.28 8.46 -9.50
CA PRO A 81 -9.72 7.32 -8.73
C PRO A 81 -8.97 6.06 -9.14
N LEU A 82 -8.48 5.31 -8.16
CA LEU A 82 -7.63 4.14 -8.38
C LEU A 82 -8.29 3.10 -9.29
N PHE A 83 -9.60 2.95 -9.18
CA PHE A 83 -10.40 2.11 -10.07
C PHE A 83 -10.27 2.52 -11.55
N CYS A 84 -10.32 3.82 -11.83
CA CYS A 84 -10.13 4.33 -13.20
C CYS A 84 -8.72 4.05 -13.72
N ALA A 85 -7.70 4.17 -12.86
CA ALA A 85 -6.33 3.84 -13.23
C ALA A 85 -6.18 2.34 -13.53
N GLY A 86 -6.75 1.46 -12.70
CA GLY A 86 -6.75 0.01 -12.93
C GLY A 86 -7.41 -0.38 -14.24
N LEU A 87 -8.60 0.18 -14.53
CA LEU A 87 -9.29 -0.06 -15.79
C LEU A 87 -8.53 0.49 -17.00
N ALA A 88 -7.93 1.68 -16.89
CA ALA A 88 -7.12 2.26 -17.95
C ALA A 88 -5.89 1.39 -18.27
N PHE A 89 -5.23 0.84 -17.27
CA PHE A 89 -4.13 -0.11 -17.44
C PHE A 89 -4.60 -1.41 -18.09
N ALA A 90 -5.73 -1.98 -17.63
CA ALA A 90 -6.30 -3.18 -18.21
C ALA A 90 -6.67 -2.96 -19.70
N TYR A 91 -7.36 -1.86 -20.00
CA TYR A 91 -7.74 -1.51 -21.35
C TYR A 91 -6.52 -1.25 -22.25
N GLY A 92 -5.56 -0.46 -21.77
CA GLY A 92 -4.33 -0.17 -22.51
C GLY A 92 -3.51 -1.42 -22.80
N ALA A 93 -3.42 -2.34 -21.85
CA ALA A 93 -2.71 -3.60 -22.03
C ALA A 93 -3.35 -4.49 -23.10
N VAL A 94 -4.67 -4.58 -23.12
CA VAL A 94 -5.39 -5.35 -24.16
C VAL A 94 -5.25 -4.69 -25.55
N GLN A 95 -5.50 -3.39 -25.64
CA GLN A 95 -5.58 -2.69 -26.93
C GLN A 95 -4.21 -2.36 -27.54
N LEU A 96 -3.21 -2.00 -26.70
CA LEU A 96 -1.92 -1.54 -27.19
C LEU A 96 -0.85 -2.62 -27.15
N LEU A 97 -0.89 -3.49 -26.14
CA LEU A 97 0.17 -4.49 -25.91
C LEU A 97 -0.29 -5.91 -26.25
N HIS A 98 -1.59 -6.11 -26.54
CA HIS A 98 -2.21 -7.43 -26.73
C HIS A 98 -1.90 -8.41 -25.58
N TRP A 99 -1.79 -7.88 -24.36
CA TRP A 99 -1.51 -8.67 -23.17
C TRP A 99 -2.81 -9.29 -22.61
N PRO A 100 -2.77 -10.55 -22.16
CA PRO A 100 -3.88 -11.12 -21.45
C PRO A 100 -4.06 -10.41 -20.10
N VAL A 101 -5.28 -9.96 -19.81
CA VAL A 101 -5.60 -9.26 -18.54
C VAL A 101 -6.00 -10.26 -17.46
N SER A 102 -6.65 -11.36 -17.86
CA SER A 102 -7.00 -12.45 -16.97
C SER A 102 -6.81 -13.79 -17.67
N VAL A 103 -6.31 -14.78 -16.96
CA VAL A 103 -6.39 -16.17 -17.38
C VAL A 103 -7.38 -16.85 -16.46
N ASN A 104 -8.37 -17.55 -17.04
CA ASN A 104 -9.27 -18.40 -16.28
C ASN A 104 -8.45 -19.57 -15.69
N MET A 105 -7.91 -19.37 -14.48
CA MET A 105 -7.10 -20.38 -13.77
C MET A 105 -7.91 -21.59 -13.30
N ARG A 106 -9.18 -21.72 -13.69
CA ARG A 106 -10.02 -22.88 -13.36
C ARG A 106 -9.58 -24.19 -13.99
N VAL A 107 -8.61 -24.17 -14.87
CA VAL A 107 -8.06 -25.39 -15.48
C VAL A 107 -6.62 -25.48 -15.06
N GLY A 108 -6.26 -26.37 -14.16
CA GLY A 108 -4.94 -26.64 -13.58
C GLY A 108 -3.74 -26.76 -14.55
N LEU A 109 -3.70 -25.94 -15.56
CA LEU A 109 -2.62 -25.76 -16.51
C LEU A 109 -1.60 -24.80 -15.90
N ALA A 110 -0.38 -25.27 -15.74
CA ALA A 110 0.76 -24.42 -15.35
C ALA A 110 0.89 -23.29 -16.38
N VAL A 111 0.72 -22.05 -15.93
CA VAL A 111 0.94 -20.88 -16.77
C VAL A 111 2.45 -20.75 -17.04
N PRO A 112 2.89 -20.61 -18.30
CA PRO A 112 4.30 -20.38 -18.61
C PRO A 112 4.85 -19.16 -17.86
N PRO A 113 6.12 -19.18 -17.40
CA PRO A 113 6.70 -18.11 -16.57
C PRO A 113 6.61 -16.72 -17.18
N ASP A 114 6.74 -16.63 -18.51
CA ASP A 114 6.62 -15.37 -19.27
C ASP A 114 5.20 -14.82 -19.24
N GLN A 115 4.20 -15.68 -19.34
CA GLN A 115 2.79 -15.28 -19.23
C GLN A 115 2.41 -14.93 -17.78
N ALA A 116 2.93 -15.69 -16.81
CA ALA A 116 2.72 -15.40 -15.40
C ALA A 116 3.24 -14.01 -15.02
N LEU A 117 4.43 -13.62 -15.53
CA LEU A 117 4.99 -12.30 -15.32
C LEU A 117 4.13 -11.19 -15.95
N ARG A 118 3.66 -11.38 -17.18
CA ARG A 118 2.77 -10.41 -17.86
C ARG A 118 1.45 -10.23 -17.11
N LEU A 119 0.84 -11.32 -16.63
CA LEU A 119 -0.38 -11.29 -15.84
C LEU A 119 -0.20 -10.62 -14.48
N ALA A 120 0.97 -10.75 -13.86
CA ALA A 120 1.28 -10.12 -12.59
C ALA A 120 1.66 -8.63 -12.75
N ALA A 121 2.24 -8.22 -13.87
CA ALA A 121 2.79 -6.88 -14.07
C ALA A 121 1.73 -5.77 -13.91
N LEU A 122 0.53 -5.96 -14.47
CA LEU A 122 -0.54 -4.95 -14.43
C LEU A 122 -1.14 -4.74 -13.04
N PRO A 123 -1.53 -5.79 -12.29
CA PRO A 123 -1.93 -5.65 -10.89
C PRO A 123 -0.84 -5.00 -10.04
N ILE A 124 0.42 -5.42 -10.20
CA ILE A 124 1.57 -4.86 -9.47
C ILE A 124 1.75 -3.37 -9.83
N ALA A 125 1.64 -3.00 -11.11
CA ALA A 125 1.72 -1.61 -11.54
C ALA A 125 0.60 -0.76 -10.93
N THR A 126 -0.62 -1.27 -10.89
CA THR A 126 -1.77 -0.56 -10.29
C THR A 126 -1.53 -0.30 -8.80
N VAL A 127 -1.15 -1.33 -8.04
CA VAL A 127 -0.86 -1.21 -6.60
C VAL A 127 0.39 -0.36 -6.36
N GLY A 128 1.44 -0.57 -7.15
CA GLY A 128 2.71 0.14 -7.02
C GLY A 128 2.60 1.64 -7.31
N LEU A 129 1.84 2.06 -8.30
CA LEU A 129 1.63 3.46 -8.62
C LEU A 129 0.79 4.17 -7.55
N ALA A 130 -0.23 3.51 -7.00
CA ALA A 130 -0.98 4.03 -5.87
C ALA A 130 -0.08 4.20 -4.64
N GLY A 131 0.73 3.19 -4.33
CA GLY A 131 1.73 3.26 -3.27
C GLY A 131 2.78 4.35 -3.52
N ALA A 132 3.25 4.53 -4.77
CA ALA A 132 4.19 5.59 -5.13
C ALA A 132 3.63 7.00 -4.86
N ALA A 133 2.34 7.22 -5.14
CA ALA A 133 1.66 8.47 -4.79
C ALA A 133 1.63 8.70 -3.27
N ALA A 134 1.36 7.65 -2.48
CA ALA A 134 1.39 7.72 -1.02
C ALA A 134 2.81 8.00 -0.48
N VAL A 135 3.84 7.33 -1.01
CA VAL A 135 5.26 7.56 -0.68
C VAL A 135 5.66 9.01 -0.97
N GLN A 136 5.29 9.52 -2.14
CA GLN A 136 5.58 10.92 -2.49
C GLN A 136 4.89 11.91 -1.56
N LEU A 137 3.63 11.67 -1.20
CA LEU A 137 2.91 12.53 -0.27
C LEU A 137 3.59 12.53 1.11
N ALA A 138 4.01 11.36 1.60
CA ALA A 138 4.75 11.21 2.84
C ALA A 138 6.08 11.98 2.82
N LEU A 139 6.86 11.84 1.75
CA LEU A 139 8.12 12.56 1.56
C LEU A 139 7.93 14.09 1.50
N ARG A 140 6.90 14.55 0.80
CA ARG A 140 6.59 15.98 0.73
C ARG A 140 6.21 16.55 2.10
N ARG A 141 5.41 15.82 2.88
CA ARG A 141 5.04 16.21 4.24
C ARG A 141 6.25 16.21 5.17
N ALA A 142 7.13 15.21 5.06
CA ALA A 142 8.37 15.14 5.82
C ALA A 142 9.31 16.30 5.46
N ALA A 143 9.55 16.55 4.17
CA ALA A 143 10.37 17.65 3.70
C ALA A 143 9.84 19.02 4.13
N ALA A 144 8.52 19.22 4.13
CA ALA A 144 7.91 20.47 4.58
C ALA A 144 8.13 20.73 6.08
N ARG A 145 8.21 19.67 6.89
CA ARG A 145 8.49 19.78 8.33
C ARG A 145 9.96 20.04 8.64
N SER A 146 10.88 19.42 7.90
CA SER A 146 12.33 19.48 8.13
C SER A 146 13.01 20.71 7.51
N SER A 147 12.34 21.46 6.64
CA SER A 147 12.94 22.54 5.86
C SER A 147 12.68 23.95 6.42
N GLY A 148 12.59 24.10 7.74
CA GLY A 148 12.46 25.43 8.36
C GLY A 148 13.59 26.37 7.91
N GLU A 149 13.25 27.50 7.27
CA GLU A 149 14.27 28.48 6.78
C GLU A 149 15.19 28.96 7.90
N ALA A 150 14.67 29.13 9.11
CA ALA A 150 15.45 29.52 10.28
C ALA A 150 16.53 28.50 10.63
N PHE A 151 16.21 27.21 10.58
CA PHE A 151 17.15 26.11 10.84
C PHE A 151 18.26 26.07 9.78
N ARG A 152 17.90 26.11 8.51
CA ARG A 152 18.88 26.15 7.40
C ARG A 152 19.78 27.36 7.47
N THR A 153 19.23 28.53 7.80
CA THR A 153 20.00 29.78 7.94
C THR A 153 20.96 29.67 9.12
N GLY A 154 20.53 29.06 10.23
CA GLY A 154 21.41 28.82 11.38
C GLY A 154 22.61 27.94 11.01
N LEU A 155 22.40 26.82 10.34
CA LEU A 155 23.45 25.90 9.91
C LEU A 155 24.42 26.56 8.87
N LYS A 156 23.90 27.37 7.96
CA LYS A 156 24.74 28.17 7.03
C LYS A 156 25.63 29.15 7.77
N ARG A 157 25.14 29.81 8.82
CA ARG A 157 25.94 30.74 9.65
C ARG A 157 27.06 30.02 10.40
N LEU A 158 26.91 28.70 10.69
CA LEU A 158 27.97 27.86 11.24
C LEU A 158 29.00 27.39 10.20
N GLY A 159 28.86 27.84 8.94
CA GLY A 159 29.80 27.53 7.87
C GLY A 159 29.53 26.25 7.09
N LEU A 160 28.41 25.58 7.35
CA LEU A 160 28.04 24.35 6.62
C LEU A 160 27.60 24.68 5.20
N SER A 161 28.08 23.87 4.24
CA SER A 161 27.66 23.99 2.85
C SER A 161 26.19 23.54 2.68
N GLY A 162 25.53 24.02 1.63
CA GLY A 162 24.14 23.62 1.34
C GLY A 162 23.98 22.12 1.19
N MET A 163 24.99 21.42 0.64
CA MET A 163 24.96 20.00 0.42
C MET A 163 25.10 19.21 1.75
N GLU A 164 25.97 19.66 2.65
CA GLU A 164 26.10 19.06 4.00
C GLU A 164 24.79 19.22 4.79
N ILE A 165 24.14 20.36 4.72
CA ILE A 165 22.86 20.59 5.38
C ILE A 165 21.79 19.60 4.85
N GLU A 166 21.70 19.44 3.53
CA GLU A 166 20.71 18.56 2.93
C GLU A 166 20.96 17.07 3.27
N PHE A 167 22.21 16.60 3.18
CA PHE A 167 22.51 15.17 3.39
C PHE A 167 22.62 14.79 4.86
N LEU A 168 23.21 15.61 5.71
CA LEU A 168 23.47 15.26 7.10
C LEU A 168 22.28 15.59 8.03
N TYR A 169 21.48 16.62 7.71
CA TYR A 169 20.44 17.08 8.62
C TYR A 169 19.02 16.96 8.06
N VAL A 170 18.81 17.20 6.76
CA VAL A 170 17.46 17.18 6.18
C VAL A 170 17.05 15.79 5.73
N MET A 171 17.94 15.06 5.05
CA MET A 171 17.64 13.75 4.50
C MET A 171 17.22 12.73 5.57
N PRO A 172 17.90 12.58 6.71
CA PRO A 172 17.50 11.66 7.74
C PRO A 172 16.12 11.97 8.32
N GLN A 173 15.79 13.25 8.51
CA GLN A 173 14.46 13.67 8.96
C GLN A 173 13.37 13.32 7.93
N ILE A 174 13.68 13.42 6.63
CA ILE A 174 12.78 13.01 5.56
C ILE A 174 12.56 11.50 5.61
N ILE A 175 13.63 10.71 5.80
CA ILE A 175 13.55 9.25 5.91
C ILE A 175 12.76 8.85 7.17
N ALA A 176 13.04 9.47 8.31
CA ALA A 176 12.29 9.24 9.55
C ALA A 176 10.79 9.54 9.37
N GLY A 177 10.45 10.64 8.69
CA GLY A 177 9.08 11.00 8.37
C GLY A 177 8.40 10.04 7.40
N LEU A 178 9.14 9.50 6.42
CA LEU A 178 8.65 8.45 5.52
C LEU A 178 8.32 7.17 6.30
N LEU A 179 9.25 6.71 7.16
CA LEU A 179 9.04 5.55 8.02
C LEU A 179 7.83 5.73 8.94
N ALA A 180 7.68 6.90 9.54
CA ALA A 180 6.53 7.22 10.38
C ALA A 180 5.19 7.17 9.61
N SER A 181 5.22 7.35 8.29
CA SER A 181 4.04 7.28 7.40
C SER A 181 3.78 5.87 6.84
N ALA A 182 4.51 4.84 7.27
CA ALA A 182 4.40 3.48 6.72
C ALA A 182 2.97 2.91 6.81
N GLY A 183 2.22 3.22 7.87
CA GLY A 183 0.82 2.78 8.00
C GLY A 183 -0.12 3.42 6.96
N GLU A 184 0.09 4.71 6.63
CA GLU A 184 -0.69 5.40 5.58
C GLU A 184 -0.36 4.80 4.20
N ILE A 185 0.91 4.48 3.95
CA ILE A 185 1.36 3.82 2.72
C ILE A 185 0.77 2.42 2.64
N ALA A 186 0.81 1.64 3.73
CA ALA A 186 0.22 0.30 3.78
C ALA A 186 -1.29 0.35 3.51
N LEU A 187 -2.01 1.32 4.07
CA LEU A 187 -3.44 1.51 3.81
C LEU A 187 -3.71 1.81 2.33
N ALA A 188 -2.89 2.65 1.70
CA ALA A 188 -3.01 2.95 0.27
C ALA A 188 -2.77 1.70 -0.58
N LEU A 189 -1.76 0.89 -0.23
CA LEU A 189 -1.46 -0.37 -0.94
C LEU A 189 -2.59 -1.40 -0.78
N VAL A 190 -3.14 -1.57 0.43
CA VAL A 190 -4.28 -2.48 0.68
C VAL A 190 -5.51 -2.04 -0.10
N SER A 191 -5.83 -0.75 -0.07
CA SER A 191 -6.95 -0.21 -0.85
C SER A 191 -6.77 -0.43 -2.36
N ALA A 192 -5.53 -0.28 -2.83
CA ALA A 192 -5.18 -0.55 -4.22
C ALA A 192 -5.28 -2.03 -4.58
N ALA A 193 -4.90 -2.92 -3.66
CA ALA A 193 -4.98 -4.36 -3.87
C ALA A 193 -6.42 -4.84 -4.03
N VAL A 194 -7.37 -4.27 -3.27
CA VAL A 194 -8.81 -4.57 -3.44
C VAL A 194 -9.28 -4.29 -4.86
N VAL A 195 -8.91 -3.12 -5.40
CA VAL A 195 -9.25 -2.75 -6.78
C VAL A 195 -8.52 -3.63 -7.79
N ALA A 196 -7.21 -3.86 -7.58
CA ALA A 196 -6.40 -4.61 -8.52
C ALA A 196 -6.83 -6.10 -8.59
N GLU A 197 -7.07 -6.75 -7.47
CA GLU A 197 -7.50 -8.15 -7.48
C GLU A 197 -8.87 -8.32 -8.14
N TRP A 198 -9.78 -7.40 -7.89
CA TRP A 198 -11.11 -7.42 -8.51
C TRP A 198 -11.05 -7.15 -10.03
N VAL A 199 -10.36 -6.10 -10.46
CA VAL A 199 -10.24 -5.72 -11.88
C VAL A 199 -9.54 -6.79 -12.70
N PHE A 200 -8.46 -7.36 -12.17
CA PHE A 200 -7.65 -8.36 -12.87
C PHE A 200 -8.05 -9.81 -12.55
N ASN A 201 -9.17 -10.01 -11.84
CA ASN A 201 -9.73 -11.32 -11.48
C ASN A 201 -8.70 -12.24 -10.80
N ARG A 202 -7.95 -11.69 -9.83
CA ARG A 202 -6.98 -12.44 -9.03
C ARG A 202 -7.65 -12.96 -7.77
N GLN A 203 -7.55 -14.27 -7.54
CA GLN A 203 -8.15 -14.92 -6.37
C GLN A 203 -7.28 -14.72 -5.12
N GLY A 204 -7.37 -13.53 -4.52
CA GLY A 204 -6.72 -13.20 -3.27
C GLY A 204 -7.72 -12.83 -2.17
N ALA A 205 -7.21 -12.49 -0.98
CA ALA A 205 -8.05 -12.07 0.16
C ALA A 205 -8.79 -10.77 -0.11
N ALA A 206 -8.24 -9.88 -0.95
CA ALA A 206 -8.89 -8.64 -1.32
C ALA A 206 -10.05 -8.86 -2.30
N ASP A 207 -9.93 -9.81 -3.22
CA ASP A 207 -11.04 -10.26 -4.07
C ASP A 207 -12.11 -10.99 -3.25
N LEU A 208 -11.70 -11.85 -2.32
CA LEU A 208 -12.59 -12.53 -1.38
C LEU A 208 -13.40 -11.53 -0.54
N PHE A 209 -12.77 -10.40 -0.15
CA PHE A 209 -13.47 -9.29 0.53
C PHE A 209 -14.60 -8.73 -0.33
N VAL A 210 -14.35 -8.42 -1.60
CA VAL A 210 -15.38 -7.88 -2.52
C VAL A 210 -16.50 -8.89 -2.71
N GLN A 211 -16.18 -10.18 -2.89
CA GLN A 211 -17.18 -11.24 -3.05
C GLN A 211 -18.02 -11.41 -1.78
N SER A 212 -17.41 -11.41 -0.59
CA SER A 212 -18.12 -11.55 0.68
C SER A 212 -19.09 -10.40 0.93
N VAL A 213 -18.71 -9.16 0.58
CA VAL A 213 -19.60 -7.99 0.62
C VAL A 213 -20.77 -8.15 -0.35
N ALA A 214 -20.49 -8.55 -1.60
CA ALA A 214 -21.51 -8.70 -2.64
C ALA A 214 -22.54 -9.79 -2.30
N LEU A 215 -22.11 -10.83 -1.60
CA LEU A 215 -22.94 -11.97 -1.20
C LEU A 215 -23.51 -11.83 0.23
N ALA A 216 -23.29 -10.68 0.89
CA ALA A 216 -23.71 -10.39 2.25
C ALA A 216 -23.18 -11.39 3.31
N ASP A 217 -22.00 -11.97 3.08
CA ASP A 217 -21.27 -12.75 4.10
C ASP A 217 -20.55 -11.81 5.07
N TRP A 218 -21.30 -11.31 6.03
CA TRP A 218 -20.79 -10.31 6.99
C TRP A 218 -19.71 -10.86 7.91
N ASN A 219 -19.71 -12.19 8.15
CA ASN A 219 -18.71 -12.82 8.99
C ASN A 219 -17.34 -12.82 8.31
N MET A 220 -17.27 -13.29 7.07
CA MET A 220 -16.08 -13.26 6.23
C MET A 220 -15.61 -11.84 6.00
N THR A 221 -16.51 -10.92 5.62
CA THR A 221 -16.24 -9.50 5.41
C THR A 221 -15.55 -8.86 6.63
N ALA A 222 -16.10 -9.07 7.84
CA ALA A 222 -15.55 -8.49 9.06
C ALA A 222 -14.16 -9.01 9.39
N VAL A 223 -13.90 -10.32 9.19
CA VAL A 223 -12.61 -10.94 9.48
C VAL A 223 -11.53 -10.47 8.50
N ILE A 224 -11.84 -10.37 7.22
CA ILE A 224 -10.88 -9.86 6.22
C ILE A 224 -10.56 -8.37 6.51
N LEU A 225 -11.58 -7.58 6.80
CA LEU A 225 -11.39 -6.16 7.14
C LEU A 225 -10.52 -6.00 8.39
N PHE A 226 -10.75 -6.83 9.41
CA PHE A 226 -9.94 -6.86 10.61
C PHE A 226 -8.48 -7.25 10.31
N ALA A 227 -8.24 -8.26 9.47
CA ALA A 227 -6.91 -8.66 9.05
C ALA A 227 -6.17 -7.52 8.33
N PHE A 228 -6.82 -6.81 7.43
CA PHE A 228 -6.24 -5.65 6.74
C PHE A 228 -5.98 -4.47 7.70
N ALA A 229 -6.87 -4.23 8.65
CA ALA A 229 -6.65 -3.24 9.69
C ALA A 229 -5.44 -3.58 10.56
N CYS A 230 -5.32 -4.84 11.00
CA CYS A 230 -4.15 -5.31 11.74
C CYS A 230 -2.85 -5.11 10.94
N LEU A 231 -2.84 -5.48 9.65
CA LEU A 231 -1.68 -5.30 8.78
C LEU A 231 -1.24 -3.83 8.70
N THR A 232 -2.18 -2.91 8.52
CA THR A 232 -1.87 -1.47 8.41
C THR A 232 -1.43 -0.87 9.74
N ILE A 233 -2.06 -1.27 10.85
CA ILE A 233 -1.71 -0.79 12.20
C ILE A 233 -0.32 -1.29 12.60
N VAL A 234 -0.03 -2.59 12.39
CA VAL A 234 1.27 -3.19 12.71
C VAL A 234 2.37 -2.54 11.90
N THR A 235 2.16 -2.38 10.59
CA THR A 235 3.11 -1.69 9.70
C THR A 235 3.35 -0.24 10.17
N GLY A 236 2.30 0.48 10.52
CA GLY A 236 2.39 1.85 11.03
C GLY A 236 3.09 1.94 12.39
N PHE A 237 2.87 0.99 13.28
CA PHE A 237 3.52 0.92 14.57
C PHE A 237 5.04 0.74 14.44
N PHE A 238 5.46 -0.26 13.68
CA PHE A 238 6.90 -0.50 13.44
C PHE A 238 7.55 0.65 12.66
N GLY A 239 6.85 1.21 11.68
CA GLY A 239 7.34 2.37 10.94
C GLY A 239 7.58 3.60 11.83
N ARG A 240 6.68 3.89 12.78
CA ARG A 240 6.85 4.98 13.74
C ARG A 240 8.02 4.73 14.71
N ILE A 241 8.17 3.50 15.21
CA ILE A 241 9.32 3.14 16.06
C ILE A 241 10.62 3.35 15.27
N ALA A 242 10.71 2.81 14.06
CA ALA A 242 11.91 2.95 13.23
C ALA A 242 12.23 4.43 12.93
N GLY A 243 11.22 5.22 12.59
CA GLY A 243 11.37 6.67 12.36
C GLY A 243 11.83 7.42 13.63
N TYR A 244 11.30 7.05 14.80
CA TYR A 244 11.71 7.65 16.07
C TYR A 244 13.17 7.31 16.43
N LEU A 245 13.57 6.06 16.26
CA LEU A 245 14.95 5.62 16.55
C LEU A 245 15.94 6.35 15.63
N LEU A 246 15.65 6.46 14.34
CA LEU A 246 16.50 7.18 13.39
C LEU A 246 16.62 8.67 13.75
N ALA A 247 15.51 9.31 14.12
CA ALA A 247 15.53 10.73 14.50
C ALA A 247 16.27 10.98 15.82
N ARG A 248 16.35 9.99 16.73
CA ARG A 248 17.05 10.12 18.02
C ARG A 248 18.56 10.02 17.87
N GLU A 249 19.06 9.18 16.98
CA GLU A 249 20.51 9.02 16.76
C GLU A 249 21.17 10.31 16.27
N GLU A 250 20.40 11.21 15.67
CA GLU A 250 20.90 12.51 15.18
C GLU A 250 20.97 13.60 16.27
N MET A 251 20.29 13.40 17.39
CA MET A 251 20.29 14.35 18.50
C MET A 251 21.31 14.01 19.59
N ALA A 252 22.00 12.89 19.48
CA ALA A 252 23.03 12.41 20.41
C ALA A 252 24.42 12.66 19.85
#